data_6f17b05955e2025d0f7821762b1df994
#
_entry.id   6f17b05955e2025d0f7821762b1df994
#
_cell.length_a   1.000
_cell.length_b   1.000
_cell.length_c   1.000
_cell.angle_alpha   90.00
_cell.angle_beta   90.00
_cell.angle_gamma   90.00
#
_symmetry.space_group_name_H-M   'P 1'
#
loop_
_entity.id
_entity.type
_entity.pdbx_description
1 polymer ?
#
loop_
_entity_poly.entity_id
_entity_poly.type
_entity_poly.pdbx_seq_one_letter_code
_entity_poly.pdbx_strand_id
1 'polypeptide(L)'
;MPGGSPIPNRYIKSDLKSHRILWEEERPIRWPYIKILREYSTLKEFYPEINPYVEAYKMRENVWALFQESMDGAGDLWMYVINGPERVLLIDTGFGVGNLKGLVQHLVGPEKEILVANTHHHYDHAYGNAQFDRCYCHQDEAFSMRRTMNPHIWDYLFDENGRNIYTEFDRRDIIPYRDYELIPIPTGYRFDLGGGYEVEAIPLRGHSAGQCAYLDHHNHIIFTGDIGGAGRKYEGDPCADNCTIETLWRDMQVVVSRLDEIEAMFPGHGMLDVTSSLLRYELDALDRIMKNPENADSIKTVVRNGREQVQYAMNIHQGTAVKYNLTNVFRQTPYRR
;
A
#
# COMPACT_ATOMS: atom_id res chain seq x y z
N MET A 1 7.97 -20.06 -36.07
CA MET A 1 7.26 -18.85 -35.62
C MET A 1 7.43 -17.81 -36.67
N PRO A 2 6.38 -17.18 -37.20
CA PRO A 2 6.57 -16.04 -38.07
C PRO A 2 7.22 -14.94 -37.22
N GLY A 3 8.37 -14.44 -37.68
CA GLY A 3 9.08 -13.34 -37.08
C GLY A 3 8.31 -12.04 -37.23
N GLY A 4 7.25 -11.89 -36.47
CA GLY A 4 6.57 -10.63 -36.30
C GLY A 4 7.49 -9.70 -35.51
N SER A 5 7.65 -8.47 -35.98
CA SER A 5 8.25 -7.42 -35.18
C SER A 5 7.59 -7.42 -33.79
N PRO A 6 8.36 -7.23 -32.69
CA PRO A 6 7.77 -7.14 -31.38
C PRO A 6 6.60 -6.16 -31.42
N ILE A 7 5.47 -6.55 -30.87
CA ILE A 7 4.28 -5.71 -30.82
C ILE A 7 4.69 -4.42 -30.11
N PRO A 8 4.60 -3.25 -30.76
CA PRO A 8 5.19 -2.00 -30.22
C PRO A 8 4.68 -1.59 -28.84
N ASN A 9 3.58 -2.21 -28.39
CA ASN A 9 2.87 -1.87 -27.15
C ASN A 9 2.92 -2.98 -26.09
N ARG A 10 3.85 -3.93 -26.22
CA ARG A 10 3.89 -5.10 -25.34
C ARG A 10 4.37 -4.75 -23.91
N TYR A 11 5.19 -3.75 -23.77
CA TYR A 11 5.82 -3.38 -22.49
C TYR A 11 5.53 -1.92 -22.16
N ILE A 12 5.49 -1.61 -20.87
CA ILE A 12 5.44 -0.23 -20.39
C ILE A 12 6.83 0.36 -20.56
N LYS A 13 6.90 1.52 -21.23
CA LYS A 13 8.11 2.33 -21.21
C LYS A 13 8.18 3.01 -19.85
N SER A 14 9.23 2.73 -19.12
CA SER A 14 9.51 3.35 -17.82
C SER A 14 10.66 4.32 -17.99
N ASP A 15 10.45 5.55 -17.51
CA ASP A 15 11.48 6.57 -17.41
C ASP A 15 12.14 6.57 -16.02
N LEU A 16 11.68 5.66 -15.13
CA LEU A 16 12.24 5.50 -13.79
C LEU A 16 13.68 4.97 -13.87
N LYS A 17 14.48 5.34 -12.86
CA LYS A 17 15.85 4.84 -12.72
C LYS A 17 15.90 3.38 -12.25
N SER A 18 14.79 2.84 -11.74
CA SER A 18 14.65 1.43 -11.37
C SER A 18 14.33 0.55 -12.58
N HIS A 19 14.92 -0.64 -12.64
CA HIS A 19 14.65 -1.62 -13.68
C HIS A 19 14.43 -3.00 -13.07
N ARG A 20 13.28 -3.60 -13.36
CA ARG A 20 12.95 -4.93 -12.88
C ARG A 20 13.88 -5.97 -13.48
N ILE A 21 14.48 -6.81 -12.65
CA ILE A 21 15.27 -7.96 -13.08
C ILE A 21 14.29 -9.07 -13.48
N LEU A 22 14.34 -9.47 -14.76
CA LEU A 22 13.52 -10.55 -15.28
C LEU A 22 14.32 -11.86 -15.22
N TRP A 23 13.80 -12.79 -14.44
CA TRP A 23 14.40 -14.13 -14.26
C TRP A 23 13.98 -15.13 -15.34
N GLU A 24 12.89 -14.83 -16.03
CA GLU A 24 12.22 -15.67 -17.00
C GLU A 24 11.83 -14.84 -18.24
N GLU A 25 11.14 -15.46 -19.20
CA GLU A 25 10.55 -14.74 -20.31
C GLU A 25 9.69 -13.57 -19.86
N GLU A 26 9.85 -12.45 -20.51
CA GLU A 26 9.06 -11.24 -20.28
C GLU A 26 7.55 -11.57 -20.37
N ARG A 27 6.83 -11.26 -19.33
CA ARG A 27 5.37 -11.47 -19.31
C ARG A 27 4.68 -10.29 -19.97
N PRO A 28 3.70 -10.54 -20.87
CA PRO A 28 2.94 -9.46 -21.46
C PRO A 28 2.18 -8.70 -20.36
N ILE A 29 2.04 -7.40 -20.54
CA ILE A 29 1.27 -6.55 -19.63
C ILE A 29 -0.17 -7.06 -19.59
N ARG A 30 -0.62 -7.49 -18.42
CA ARG A 30 -1.98 -7.96 -18.21
C ARG A 30 -3.01 -6.82 -18.14
N TRP A 31 -2.56 -5.60 -17.78
CA TRP A 31 -3.43 -4.50 -17.43
C TRP A 31 -3.17 -3.30 -18.32
N PRO A 32 -3.98 -3.11 -19.37
CA PRO A 32 -3.89 -1.91 -20.24
C PRO A 32 -3.96 -0.60 -19.45
N TYR A 33 -4.67 -0.61 -18.32
CA TYR A 33 -4.81 0.53 -17.43
C TYR A 33 -3.47 1.13 -16.98
N ILE A 34 -2.55 0.31 -16.46
CA ILE A 34 -1.23 0.81 -16.00
C ILE A 34 -0.45 1.41 -17.15
N LYS A 35 -0.50 0.78 -18.33
CA LYS A 35 0.16 1.34 -19.52
C LYS A 35 -0.45 2.68 -19.93
N ILE A 36 -1.78 2.79 -19.94
CA ILE A 36 -2.47 4.04 -20.30
C ILE A 36 -2.12 5.12 -19.28
N LEU A 37 -2.14 4.81 -18.00
CA LEU A 37 -1.82 5.76 -16.95
C LEU A 37 -0.37 6.26 -17.07
N ARG A 38 0.61 5.35 -17.24
CA ARG A 38 2.02 5.71 -17.20
C ARG A 38 2.54 6.32 -18.51
N GLU A 39 2.02 5.91 -19.67
CA GLU A 39 2.53 6.38 -20.98
C GLU A 39 1.69 7.49 -21.61
N TYR A 40 0.38 7.55 -21.31
CA TYR A 40 -0.55 8.43 -22.05
C TYR A 40 -1.35 9.39 -21.15
N SER A 41 -1.28 9.27 -19.83
CA SER A 41 -2.01 10.17 -18.94
C SER A 41 -1.40 11.57 -18.93
N THR A 42 -2.24 12.58 -19.06
CA THR A 42 -1.88 13.99 -18.86
C THR A 42 -1.79 14.39 -17.40
N LEU A 43 -2.14 13.48 -16.49
CA LEU A 43 -2.04 13.70 -15.03
C LEU A 43 -0.63 13.44 -14.51
N LYS A 44 0.22 12.80 -15.33
CA LYS A 44 1.58 12.42 -14.93
C LYS A 44 2.50 13.65 -14.87
N GLU A 45 3.17 13.75 -13.73
CA GLU A 45 4.27 14.68 -13.47
C GLU A 45 5.50 13.85 -13.08
N PHE A 46 6.66 14.13 -13.68
CA PHE A 46 7.88 13.37 -13.38
C PHE A 46 9.07 14.31 -13.22
N TYR A 47 9.76 14.17 -12.08
CA TYR A 47 10.86 15.04 -11.65
C TYR A 47 12.11 14.22 -11.34
N PRO A 48 12.78 13.65 -12.36
CA PRO A 48 13.90 12.72 -12.17
C PRO A 48 15.11 13.34 -11.48
N GLU A 49 15.27 14.66 -11.57
CA GLU A 49 16.32 15.41 -10.87
C GLU A 49 16.12 15.47 -9.35
N ILE A 50 14.87 15.23 -8.87
CA ILE A 50 14.52 15.21 -7.45
C ILE A 50 14.38 13.78 -6.96
N ASN A 51 13.55 12.99 -7.63
CA ASN A 51 13.36 11.57 -7.33
C ASN A 51 13.13 10.75 -8.60
N PRO A 52 14.17 10.06 -9.11
CA PRO A 52 14.07 9.28 -10.34
C PRO A 52 13.35 7.94 -10.18
N TYR A 53 12.83 7.62 -8.98
CA TYR A 53 12.15 6.37 -8.65
C TYR A 53 10.65 6.50 -8.47
N VAL A 54 10.10 7.72 -8.58
CA VAL A 54 8.68 7.99 -8.30
C VAL A 54 8.07 8.83 -9.41
N GLU A 55 6.96 8.36 -9.98
CA GLU A 55 6.08 9.14 -10.87
C GLU A 55 4.96 9.75 -10.03
N ALA A 56 4.64 11.04 -10.20
CA ALA A 56 3.52 11.71 -9.55
C ALA A 56 2.34 11.84 -10.51
N TYR A 57 1.13 11.72 -9.99
CA TYR A 57 -0.12 11.85 -10.75
C TYR A 57 -1.07 12.76 -9.98
N LYS A 58 -1.42 13.90 -10.56
CA LYS A 58 -2.34 14.85 -9.94
C LYS A 58 -3.79 14.38 -10.11
N MET A 59 -4.32 13.70 -9.08
CA MET A 59 -5.63 13.05 -9.12
C MET A 59 -6.79 13.99 -8.79
N ARG A 60 -6.56 14.98 -7.91
CA ARG A 60 -7.50 16.07 -7.59
C ARG A 60 -6.72 17.38 -7.53
N GLU A 61 -7.39 18.50 -7.33
CA GLU A 61 -6.74 19.80 -7.24
C GLU A 61 -5.61 19.81 -6.20
N ASN A 62 -5.82 19.09 -5.11
CA ASN A 62 -4.93 19.04 -3.96
C ASN A 62 -4.49 17.62 -3.55
N VAL A 63 -4.69 16.61 -4.42
CA VAL A 63 -4.32 15.22 -4.15
C VAL A 63 -3.44 14.67 -5.27
N TRP A 64 -2.28 14.13 -4.91
CA TRP A 64 -1.40 13.37 -5.79
C TRP A 64 -1.32 11.91 -5.37
N ALA A 65 -1.30 11.02 -6.36
CA ALA A 65 -0.89 9.64 -6.22
C ALA A 65 0.57 9.52 -6.70
N LEU A 66 1.43 8.92 -5.89
CA LEU A 66 2.84 8.73 -6.16
C LEU A 66 3.09 7.25 -6.44
N PHE A 67 3.46 6.94 -7.69
CA PHE A 67 3.75 5.58 -8.14
C PHE A 67 5.22 5.23 -7.93
N GLN A 68 5.48 4.08 -7.33
CA GLN A 68 6.82 3.50 -7.27
C GLN A 68 6.78 2.05 -7.77
N GLU A 69 7.71 1.66 -8.63
CA GLU A 69 7.88 0.26 -9.01
C GLU A 69 8.38 -0.55 -7.82
N SER A 70 7.89 -1.78 -7.74
CA SER A 70 8.30 -2.71 -6.68
C SER A 70 9.81 -2.96 -6.69
N MET A 71 10.47 -2.79 -5.54
CA MET A 71 11.89 -3.09 -5.38
C MET A 71 12.14 -4.56 -5.04
N ASP A 72 11.13 -5.31 -4.63
CA ASP A 72 11.22 -6.71 -4.22
C ASP A 72 10.37 -7.67 -5.07
N GLY A 73 9.71 -7.16 -6.11
CA GLY A 73 8.89 -7.95 -7.01
C GLY A 73 7.51 -8.34 -6.49
N ALA A 74 7.10 -7.92 -5.28
CA ALA A 74 5.81 -8.26 -4.70
C ALA A 74 4.65 -7.50 -5.37
N GLY A 75 4.83 -6.22 -5.67
CA GLY A 75 3.84 -5.38 -6.35
C GLY A 75 4.25 -3.93 -6.42
N ASP A 76 3.88 -3.24 -7.49
CA ASP A 76 4.04 -1.80 -7.60
C ASP A 76 3.10 -1.10 -6.63
N LEU A 77 3.54 0.00 -6.02
CA LEU A 77 2.81 0.63 -4.92
C LEU A 77 2.39 2.07 -5.24
N TRP A 78 1.42 2.51 -4.48
CA TRP A 78 0.94 3.88 -4.43
C TRP A 78 1.14 4.48 -3.03
N MET A 79 1.72 5.68 -3.00
CA MET A 79 1.72 6.59 -1.86
C MET A 79 0.85 7.79 -2.22
N TYR A 80 0.38 8.55 -1.23
CA TYR A 80 -0.54 9.65 -1.52
C TYR A 80 -0.17 10.93 -0.77
N VAL A 81 -0.34 12.06 -1.45
CA VAL A 81 -0.14 13.39 -0.89
C VAL A 81 -1.45 14.15 -0.89
N ILE A 82 -1.89 14.62 0.26
CA ILE A 82 -3.04 15.49 0.45
C ILE A 82 -2.53 16.85 0.90
N ASN A 83 -2.66 17.85 0.03
CA ASN A 83 -2.21 19.20 0.30
C ASN A 83 -3.34 20.04 0.92
N GLY A 84 -3.42 20.08 2.24
CA GLY A 84 -4.36 20.95 2.95
C GLY A 84 -3.92 22.42 2.95
N PRO A 85 -4.75 23.32 3.50
CA PRO A 85 -4.44 24.75 3.54
C PRO A 85 -3.15 25.10 4.27
N GLU A 86 -2.87 24.45 5.42
CA GLU A 86 -1.73 24.76 6.28
C GLU A 86 -0.70 23.63 6.34
N ARG A 87 -1.14 22.38 6.26
CA ARG A 87 -0.32 21.17 6.39
C ARG A 87 -0.58 20.21 5.26
N VAL A 88 0.38 19.31 5.06
CA VAL A 88 0.31 18.22 4.10
C VAL A 88 0.22 16.90 4.82
N LEU A 89 -0.63 15.99 4.38
CA LEU A 89 -0.59 14.60 4.80
C LEU A 89 0.03 13.75 3.68
N LEU A 90 1.13 13.08 3.99
CA LEU A 90 1.71 12.02 3.17
C LEU A 90 1.28 10.67 3.74
N ILE A 91 0.57 9.89 2.95
CA ILE A 91 0.16 8.53 3.28
C ILE A 91 1.12 7.56 2.63
N ASP A 92 1.81 6.79 3.46
CA ASP A 92 2.91 5.87 3.14
C ASP A 92 4.17 6.55 2.55
N THR A 93 5.29 5.85 2.60
CA THR A 93 6.60 6.41 2.27
C THR A 93 7.42 5.54 1.31
N GLY A 94 6.86 4.43 0.84
CA GLY A 94 7.51 3.56 -0.13
C GLY A 94 8.70 2.77 0.44
N PHE A 95 9.51 2.26 -0.48
CA PHE A 95 10.69 1.44 -0.17
C PHE A 95 11.89 2.22 0.40
N GLY A 96 11.82 3.55 0.49
CA GLY A 96 12.96 4.34 0.96
C GLY A 96 14.10 4.44 -0.04
N VAL A 97 13.79 4.44 -1.34
CA VAL A 97 14.73 4.67 -2.42
C VAL A 97 14.40 6.00 -3.10
N GLY A 98 15.39 6.87 -3.24
CA GLY A 98 15.23 8.22 -3.78
C GLY A 98 14.70 9.23 -2.75
N ASN A 99 14.67 10.50 -3.15
CA ASN A 99 14.32 11.64 -2.30
C ASN A 99 12.81 11.91 -2.31
N LEU A 100 12.03 11.11 -1.56
CA LEU A 100 10.58 11.30 -1.46
C LEU A 100 10.21 12.62 -0.79
N LYS A 101 10.91 12.99 0.30
CA LYS A 101 10.65 14.25 1.02
C LYS A 101 10.82 15.46 0.10
N GLY A 102 11.89 15.49 -0.67
CA GLY A 102 12.13 16.56 -1.66
C GLY A 102 11.07 16.61 -2.75
N LEU A 103 10.60 15.45 -3.23
CA LEU A 103 9.52 15.39 -4.21
C LEU A 103 8.21 15.96 -3.64
N VAL A 104 7.81 15.53 -2.43
CA VAL A 104 6.60 16.06 -1.79
C VAL A 104 6.71 17.58 -1.61
N GLN A 105 7.85 18.09 -1.11
CA GLN A 105 8.09 19.53 -0.95
C GLN A 105 8.01 20.29 -2.30
N HIS A 106 8.47 19.68 -3.38
CA HIS A 106 8.36 20.28 -4.71
C HIS A 106 6.90 20.40 -5.17
N LEU A 107 6.07 19.38 -4.92
CA LEU A 107 4.66 19.36 -5.32
C LEU A 107 3.77 20.36 -4.54
N VAL A 108 4.05 20.55 -3.24
CA VAL A 108 3.17 21.28 -2.33
C VAL A 108 3.72 22.60 -1.79
N GLY A 109 4.99 22.87 -2.05
CA GLY A 109 5.77 23.97 -1.48
C GLY A 109 6.56 23.56 -0.23
N PRO A 110 7.78 24.09 -0.08
CA PRO A 110 8.73 23.67 0.97
C PRO A 110 8.35 24.14 2.39
N GLU A 111 7.47 25.13 2.51
CA GLU A 111 7.15 25.81 3.78
C GLU A 111 6.13 25.05 4.62
N LYS A 112 5.39 24.11 4.03
CA LYS A 112 4.34 23.38 4.74
C LYS A 112 4.91 22.22 5.56
N GLU A 113 4.37 22.04 6.77
CA GLU A 113 4.64 20.87 7.57
C GLU A 113 4.06 19.63 6.89
N ILE A 114 4.90 18.59 6.73
CA ILE A 114 4.49 17.30 6.20
C ILE A 114 4.22 16.36 7.38
N LEU A 115 2.96 15.97 7.55
CA LEU A 115 2.54 14.91 8.45
C LEU A 115 2.64 13.59 7.68
N VAL A 116 3.30 12.58 8.23
CA VAL A 116 3.44 11.27 7.60
C VAL A 116 2.58 10.25 8.32
N ALA A 117 1.65 9.61 7.64
CA ALA A 117 0.80 8.57 8.20
C ALA A 117 0.97 7.27 7.41
N ASN A 118 1.37 6.19 8.08
CA ASN A 118 1.47 4.89 7.44
C ASN A 118 0.17 4.12 7.56
N THR A 119 -0.24 3.49 6.48
CA THR A 119 -1.35 2.53 6.50
C THR A 119 -0.97 1.31 7.31
N HIS A 120 0.23 0.78 7.12
CA HIS A 120 0.78 -0.35 7.86
C HIS A 120 2.32 -0.43 7.73
N HIS A 121 2.92 -1.45 8.36
CA HIS A 121 4.38 -1.56 8.55
C HIS A 121 5.15 -2.22 7.41
N HIS A 122 4.51 -2.74 6.37
CA HIS A 122 5.23 -3.43 5.32
C HIS A 122 6.26 -2.53 4.64
N TYR A 123 7.27 -3.17 4.06
CA TYR A 123 8.48 -2.52 3.56
C TYR A 123 8.22 -1.53 2.43
N ASP A 124 7.26 -1.83 1.59
CA ASP A 124 6.84 -0.97 0.49
C ASP A 124 5.97 0.23 0.94
N HIS A 125 5.51 0.25 2.19
CA HIS A 125 4.71 1.34 2.77
C HIS A 125 5.47 2.21 3.78
N ALA A 126 6.44 1.64 4.51
CA ALA A 126 7.02 2.29 5.68
C ALA A 126 8.54 2.50 5.63
N TYR A 127 9.27 1.95 4.66
CA TYR A 127 10.73 1.99 4.66
C TYR A 127 11.31 3.35 4.30
N GLY A 128 10.53 4.27 3.75
CA GLY A 128 10.90 5.66 3.52
C GLY A 128 10.74 6.57 4.74
N ASN A 129 10.22 6.07 5.86
CA ASN A 129 9.94 6.86 7.08
C ASN A 129 11.17 7.60 7.60
N ALA A 130 12.37 7.03 7.48
CA ALA A 130 13.61 7.65 7.92
C ALA A 130 13.95 8.98 7.21
N GLN A 131 13.23 9.41 6.18
CA GLN A 131 13.34 10.75 5.60
C GLN A 131 12.65 11.84 6.43
N PHE A 132 11.79 11.45 7.38
CA PHE A 132 10.95 12.35 8.16
C PHE A 132 11.29 12.28 9.65
N ASP A 133 11.01 13.35 10.41
CA ASP A 133 11.35 13.40 11.82
C ASP A 133 10.35 12.61 12.67
N ARG A 134 9.11 12.50 12.21
CA ARG A 134 8.03 11.76 12.88
C ARG A 134 7.09 11.11 11.88
N CYS A 135 6.56 9.94 12.27
CA CYS A 135 5.57 9.19 11.50
C CYS A 135 4.45 8.70 12.41
N TYR A 136 3.24 8.73 11.90
CA TYR A 136 2.04 8.28 12.60
C TYR A 136 1.64 6.90 12.10
N CYS A 137 1.18 6.04 12.99
CA CYS A 137 0.53 4.77 12.65
C CYS A 137 -0.57 4.46 13.67
N HIS A 138 -1.52 3.60 13.31
CA HIS A 138 -2.49 3.14 14.29
C HIS A 138 -1.80 2.46 15.48
N GLN A 139 -2.33 2.64 16.69
CA GLN A 139 -1.70 2.11 17.92
C GLN A 139 -1.49 0.60 17.89
N ASP A 140 -2.40 -0.16 17.24
CA ASP A 140 -2.29 -1.62 17.09
C ASP A 140 -1.18 -2.03 16.12
N GLU A 141 -0.68 -1.11 15.27
CA GLU A 141 0.43 -1.32 14.33
C GLU A 141 1.81 -1.01 14.93
N ALA A 142 1.83 -0.28 16.04
CA ALA A 142 3.07 0.27 16.60
C ALA A 142 4.13 -0.79 16.94
N PHE A 143 3.73 -2.01 17.33
CA PHE A 143 4.67 -3.10 17.58
C PHE A 143 5.40 -3.50 16.30
N SER A 144 4.67 -3.79 15.25
CA SER A 144 5.23 -4.19 13.95
C SER A 144 6.00 -3.05 13.28
N MET A 145 5.52 -1.80 13.41
CA MET A 145 6.22 -0.62 12.90
C MET A 145 7.59 -0.43 13.56
N ARG A 146 7.74 -0.62 14.88
CA ARG A 146 9.05 -0.52 15.56
C ARG A 146 10.06 -1.54 15.06
N ARG A 147 9.62 -2.69 14.52
CA ARG A 147 10.53 -3.69 13.94
C ARG A 147 11.16 -3.23 12.63
N THR A 148 10.55 -2.27 11.94
CA THR A 148 11.10 -1.68 10.72
C THR A 148 12.09 -0.54 11.01
N MET A 149 12.18 -0.11 12.28
CA MET A 149 13.08 0.96 12.69
C MET A 149 14.50 0.43 12.95
N ASN A 150 15.18 0.04 11.88
CA ASN A 150 16.56 -0.41 11.95
C ASN A 150 17.30 -0.22 10.61
N PRO A 151 18.64 -0.07 10.60
CA PRO A 151 19.42 0.23 9.40
C PRO A 151 19.53 -0.93 8.40
N HIS A 152 19.10 -2.14 8.78
CA HIS A 152 19.24 -3.36 7.98
C HIS A 152 17.97 -3.76 7.22
N ILE A 153 16.96 -2.89 7.22
CA ILE A 153 15.67 -3.19 6.58
C ILE A 153 15.76 -3.43 5.07
N TRP A 154 16.79 -2.89 4.40
CA TRP A 154 16.99 -3.05 2.95
C TRP A 154 17.88 -4.23 2.56
N ASP A 155 18.53 -4.92 3.52
CA ASP A 155 19.51 -5.99 3.22
C ASP A 155 18.91 -7.12 2.38
N TYR A 156 17.61 -7.41 2.55
CA TYR A 156 16.91 -8.47 1.83
C TYR A 156 16.76 -8.19 0.30
N LEU A 157 16.98 -6.97 -0.14
CA LEU A 157 16.94 -6.60 -1.56
C LEU A 157 18.20 -7.01 -2.32
N PHE A 158 19.24 -7.47 -1.61
CA PHE A 158 20.54 -7.79 -2.15
C PHE A 158 20.95 -9.23 -1.87
N ASP A 159 21.69 -9.83 -2.82
CA ASP A 159 22.33 -11.12 -2.61
C ASP A 159 23.60 -11.00 -1.74
N GLU A 160 24.24 -12.13 -1.46
CA GLU A 160 25.48 -12.22 -0.69
C GLU A 160 26.66 -11.43 -1.29
N ASN A 161 26.60 -11.10 -2.59
CA ASN A 161 27.60 -10.30 -3.30
C ASN A 161 27.19 -8.83 -3.42
N GLY A 162 26.07 -8.43 -2.79
CA GLY A 162 25.54 -7.07 -2.80
C GLY A 162 24.87 -6.66 -4.12
N ARG A 163 24.47 -7.62 -4.97
CA ARG A 163 23.74 -7.37 -6.20
C ARG A 163 22.23 -7.39 -5.96
N ASN A 164 21.52 -6.52 -6.65
CA ASN A 164 20.05 -6.47 -6.61
C ASN A 164 19.46 -7.85 -6.98
N ILE A 165 18.48 -8.32 -6.20
CA ILE A 165 17.83 -9.62 -6.42
C ILE A 165 16.62 -9.49 -7.35
N TYR A 166 15.79 -8.46 -7.14
CA TYR A 166 14.45 -8.37 -7.76
C TYR A 166 14.32 -7.23 -8.77
N THR A 167 14.84 -6.07 -8.42
CA THR A 167 14.76 -4.86 -9.23
C THR A 167 16.11 -4.18 -9.20
N GLU A 168 16.63 -3.81 -10.37
CA GLU A 168 17.89 -3.11 -10.48
C GLU A 168 17.70 -1.63 -10.17
N PHE A 169 18.45 -1.13 -9.19
CA PHE A 169 18.52 0.27 -8.81
C PHE A 169 19.88 0.57 -8.18
N ASP A 170 20.24 1.84 -8.08
CA ASP A 170 21.51 2.22 -7.46
C ASP A 170 21.39 2.14 -5.92
N ARG A 171 22.19 1.27 -5.30
CA ARG A 171 22.20 1.12 -3.82
C ARG A 171 22.50 2.44 -3.10
N ARG A 172 23.22 3.36 -3.75
CA ARG A 172 23.53 4.67 -3.17
C ARG A 172 22.31 5.58 -3.08
N ASP A 173 21.22 5.25 -3.76
CA ASP A 173 19.97 6.00 -3.72
C ASP A 173 19.02 5.49 -2.61
N ILE A 174 19.42 4.44 -1.87
CA ILE A 174 18.76 4.11 -0.59
C ILE A 174 19.01 5.27 0.37
N ILE A 175 17.95 5.72 1.01
CA ILE A 175 18.05 6.79 1.99
C ILE A 175 18.95 6.36 3.17
N PRO A 176 19.78 7.27 3.72
CA PRO A 176 20.48 6.99 4.96
C PRO A 176 19.46 6.73 6.08
N TYR A 177 19.60 5.59 6.75
CA TYR A 177 18.77 5.33 7.93
C TYR A 177 19.09 6.37 9.02
N ARG A 178 18.05 6.92 9.62
CA ARG A 178 18.08 7.70 10.85
C ARG A 178 16.85 7.37 11.67
N ASP A 179 16.97 7.50 12.97
CA ASP A 179 15.84 7.36 13.87
C ASP A 179 14.81 8.46 13.63
N TYR A 180 13.55 8.11 13.81
CA TYR A 180 12.41 9.01 13.74
C TYR A 180 11.44 8.71 14.89
N GLU A 181 10.65 9.70 15.25
CA GLU A 181 9.61 9.53 16.27
C GLU A 181 8.42 8.76 15.66
N LEU A 182 8.06 7.63 16.26
CA LEU A 182 6.84 6.91 15.94
C LEU A 182 5.73 7.34 16.88
N ILE A 183 4.64 7.89 16.34
CA ILE A 183 3.49 8.39 17.07
C ILE A 183 2.29 7.45 16.85
N PRO A 184 1.97 6.57 17.82
CA PRO A 184 0.77 5.75 17.75
C PRO A 184 -0.49 6.62 17.93
N ILE A 185 -1.45 6.45 17.00
CA ILE A 185 -2.73 7.16 17.04
C ILE A 185 -3.88 6.20 17.33
N PRO A 186 -4.94 6.65 18.01
CA PRO A 186 -6.13 5.85 18.24
C PRO A 186 -7.04 5.80 16.99
N THR A 187 -7.99 4.86 17.00
CA THR A 187 -9.14 4.86 16.08
C THR A 187 -9.86 6.20 16.09
N GLY A 188 -10.22 6.71 14.91
CA GLY A 188 -10.94 7.96 14.76
C GLY A 188 -10.08 9.21 14.96
N TYR A 189 -8.75 9.06 15.03
CA TYR A 189 -7.84 10.20 15.03
C TYR A 189 -8.01 11.03 13.76
N ARG A 190 -8.03 12.36 13.91
CA ARG A 190 -8.17 13.28 12.78
C ARG A 190 -6.92 14.11 12.61
N PHE A 191 -6.35 14.04 11.43
CA PHE A 191 -5.28 14.94 11.01
C PHE A 191 -5.91 16.26 10.58
N ASP A 192 -5.65 17.33 11.32
CA ASP A 192 -6.05 18.69 10.95
C ASP A 192 -5.02 19.27 9.96
N LEU A 193 -5.46 19.53 8.74
CA LEU A 193 -4.63 20.12 7.68
C LEU A 193 -4.83 21.64 7.52
N GLY A 194 -5.56 22.27 8.46
CA GLY A 194 -5.91 23.68 8.47
C GLY A 194 -7.22 24.01 7.78
N GLY A 195 -7.82 25.14 8.12
CA GLY A 195 -9.05 25.63 7.48
C GLY A 195 -10.26 24.71 7.62
N GLY A 196 -10.27 23.79 8.59
CA GLY A 196 -11.35 22.80 8.76
C GLY A 196 -11.20 21.57 7.86
N TYR A 197 -10.05 21.40 7.21
CA TYR A 197 -9.74 20.25 6.38
C TYR A 197 -9.21 19.10 7.24
N GLU A 198 -9.95 18.02 7.35
CA GLU A 198 -9.62 16.87 8.19
C GLU A 198 -9.52 15.58 7.41
N VAL A 199 -8.56 14.72 7.81
CA VAL A 199 -8.41 13.34 7.34
C VAL A 199 -8.51 12.41 8.54
N GLU A 200 -9.47 11.48 8.51
CA GLU A 200 -9.78 10.58 9.62
C GLU A 200 -9.11 9.22 9.46
N ALA A 201 -8.50 8.73 10.53
CA ALA A 201 -7.93 7.38 10.61
C ALA A 201 -9.00 6.36 10.98
N ILE A 202 -9.28 5.42 10.07
CA ILE A 202 -10.28 4.36 10.24
C ILE A 202 -9.57 3.01 10.22
N PRO A 203 -9.64 2.19 11.28
CA PRO A 203 -9.07 0.85 11.26
C PRO A 203 -9.63 0.01 10.10
N LEU A 204 -8.74 -0.65 9.39
CA LEU A 204 -9.08 -1.61 8.34
C LEU A 204 -8.12 -2.79 8.44
N ARG A 205 -8.11 -3.40 9.64
CA ARG A 205 -7.18 -4.44 10.03
C ARG A 205 -7.47 -5.77 9.33
N GLY A 206 -6.54 -6.68 9.40
CA GLY A 206 -6.62 -8.01 8.77
C GLY A 206 -5.34 -8.29 8.00
N HIS A 207 -4.96 -7.42 7.06
CA HIS A 207 -3.71 -7.50 6.32
C HIS A 207 -2.49 -7.30 7.23
N SER A 208 -2.59 -6.38 8.18
CA SER A 208 -1.68 -6.29 9.33
C SER A 208 -2.47 -6.10 10.62
N ALA A 209 -1.78 -6.14 11.77
CA ALA A 209 -2.41 -6.10 13.08
C ALA A 209 -3.12 -4.77 13.36
N GLY A 210 -2.62 -3.68 12.80
CA GLY A 210 -3.15 -2.34 13.02
C GLY A 210 -3.30 -1.53 11.73
N GLN A 211 -3.43 -2.17 10.56
CA GLN A 211 -3.68 -1.44 9.32
C GLN A 211 -4.82 -0.45 9.47
N CYS A 212 -4.59 0.74 8.93
CA CYS A 212 -5.49 1.87 9.02
C CYS A 212 -5.74 2.45 7.63
N ALA A 213 -7.01 2.69 7.31
CA ALA A 213 -7.39 3.51 6.17
C ALA A 213 -7.50 4.98 6.60
N TYR A 214 -7.40 5.88 5.63
CA TYR A 214 -7.50 7.33 5.86
C TYR A 214 -8.63 7.89 4.99
N LEU A 215 -9.65 8.48 5.64
CA LEU A 215 -10.79 9.10 4.95
C LEU A 215 -10.58 10.61 4.86
N ASP A 216 -10.39 11.09 3.65
CA ASP A 216 -10.39 12.50 3.32
C ASP A 216 -11.83 12.98 3.13
N HIS A 217 -12.34 13.68 4.13
CA HIS A 217 -13.71 14.20 4.13
C HIS A 217 -13.96 15.33 3.11
N HIS A 218 -12.89 16.01 2.68
CA HIS A 218 -13.02 17.10 1.72
C HIS A 218 -13.16 16.59 0.29
N ASN A 219 -12.36 15.59 -0.09
CA ASN A 219 -12.40 15.01 -1.44
C ASN A 219 -13.30 13.76 -1.52
N HIS A 220 -13.86 13.30 -0.41
CA HIS A 220 -14.63 12.06 -0.32
C HIS A 220 -13.85 10.82 -0.80
N ILE A 221 -12.56 10.76 -0.44
CA ILE A 221 -11.64 9.67 -0.83
C ILE A 221 -11.24 8.87 0.40
N ILE A 222 -11.28 7.53 0.27
CA ILE A 222 -10.67 6.65 1.25
C ILE A 222 -9.37 6.03 0.71
N PHE A 223 -8.28 6.17 1.44
CA PHE A 223 -6.98 5.55 1.18
C PHE A 223 -6.87 4.30 2.03
N THR A 224 -6.96 3.12 1.41
CA THR A 224 -7.20 1.88 2.15
C THR A 224 -5.94 1.13 2.57
N GLY A 225 -4.77 1.48 2.02
CA GLY A 225 -3.62 0.59 2.08
C GLY A 225 -3.94 -0.75 1.39
N ASP A 226 -3.46 -1.84 1.95
CA ASP A 226 -3.62 -3.18 1.39
C ASP A 226 -4.88 -3.85 1.92
N ILE A 227 -5.78 -4.15 1.02
CA ILE A 227 -6.99 -4.94 1.28
C ILE A 227 -6.96 -6.23 0.44
N GLY A 228 -7.84 -7.16 0.75
CA GLY A 228 -7.97 -8.40 -0.03
C GLY A 228 -7.40 -9.64 0.64
N GLY A 229 -7.20 -9.62 1.96
CA GLY A 229 -6.84 -10.81 2.70
C GLY A 229 -6.27 -10.58 4.10
N ALA A 230 -6.03 -11.68 4.81
CA ALA A 230 -5.39 -11.65 6.11
C ALA A 230 -3.88 -11.85 5.99
N GLY A 231 -3.13 -11.05 6.73
CA GLY A 231 -1.67 -11.08 6.70
C GLY A 231 -1.05 -12.03 7.73
N ARG A 232 0.24 -11.81 7.95
CA ARG A 232 1.05 -12.64 8.84
C ARG A 232 0.91 -12.17 10.30
N LYS A 233 0.72 -13.12 11.20
CA LYS A 233 0.85 -12.90 12.65
C LYS A 233 2.33 -12.92 13.05
N TYR A 234 2.78 -11.89 13.75
CA TYR A 234 4.13 -11.85 14.29
C TYR A 234 4.15 -12.30 15.74
N GLU A 235 5.13 -13.12 16.10
CA GLU A 235 5.32 -13.57 17.47
C GLU A 235 5.64 -12.38 18.39
N GLY A 236 5.01 -12.34 19.55
CA GLY A 236 5.17 -11.27 20.53
C GLY A 236 4.35 -10.01 20.24
N ASP A 237 3.67 -9.92 19.10
CA ASP A 237 2.77 -8.81 18.81
C ASP A 237 1.48 -8.97 19.63
N PRO A 238 1.15 -8.04 20.55
CA PRO A 238 -0.06 -8.11 21.36
C PRO A 238 -1.35 -8.01 20.55
N CYS A 239 -1.26 -7.51 19.31
CA CYS A 239 -2.36 -7.34 18.38
C CYS A 239 -2.35 -8.35 17.23
N ALA A 240 -1.44 -9.35 17.24
CA ALA A 240 -1.29 -10.35 16.17
C ALA A 240 -2.62 -11.03 15.77
N ASP A 241 -3.54 -11.17 16.71
CA ASP A 241 -4.85 -11.80 16.46
C ASP A 241 -5.80 -10.93 15.60
N ASN A 242 -5.42 -9.68 15.35
CA ASN A 242 -6.11 -8.84 14.36
C ASN A 242 -5.80 -9.26 12.91
N CYS A 243 -4.70 -9.99 12.65
CA CYS A 243 -4.37 -10.49 11.31
C CYS A 243 -5.28 -11.67 10.91
N THR A 244 -6.59 -11.43 10.80
CA THR A 244 -7.60 -12.44 10.46
C THR A 244 -8.67 -11.86 9.53
N ILE A 245 -9.32 -12.76 8.78
CA ILE A 245 -10.48 -12.40 7.95
C ILE A 245 -11.63 -11.88 8.81
N GLU A 246 -11.85 -12.47 9.99
CA GLU A 246 -12.88 -11.98 10.91
C GLU A 246 -12.67 -10.51 11.30
N THR A 247 -11.43 -10.10 11.53
CA THR A 247 -11.13 -8.71 11.86
C THR A 247 -11.37 -7.79 10.67
N LEU A 248 -10.88 -8.18 9.47
CA LEU A 248 -11.13 -7.43 8.24
C LEU A 248 -12.63 -7.29 7.97
N TRP A 249 -13.37 -8.38 8.12
CA TRP A 249 -14.83 -8.39 7.96
C TRP A 249 -15.53 -7.38 8.88
N ARG A 250 -15.15 -7.32 10.16
CA ARG A 250 -15.73 -6.37 11.12
C ARG A 250 -15.38 -4.92 10.80
N ASP A 251 -14.12 -4.66 10.48
CA ASP A 251 -13.68 -3.31 10.16
C ASP A 251 -14.29 -2.84 8.82
N MET A 252 -14.41 -3.74 7.83
CA MET A 252 -15.05 -3.45 6.55
C MET A 252 -16.54 -3.11 6.68
N GLN A 253 -17.27 -3.71 7.63
CA GLN A 253 -18.65 -3.32 7.91
C GLN A 253 -18.77 -1.85 8.33
N VAL A 254 -17.81 -1.36 9.14
CA VAL A 254 -17.77 0.05 9.54
C VAL A 254 -17.54 0.94 8.33
N VAL A 255 -16.58 0.60 7.46
CA VAL A 255 -16.29 1.37 6.25
C VAL A 255 -17.50 1.37 5.30
N VAL A 256 -18.10 0.20 5.06
CA VAL A 256 -19.25 0.06 4.16
C VAL A 256 -20.49 0.78 4.69
N SER A 257 -20.66 0.90 6.01
CA SER A 257 -21.76 1.68 6.60
C SER A 257 -21.65 3.19 6.34
N ARG A 258 -20.49 3.66 5.86
CA ARG A 258 -20.16 5.06 5.58
C ARG A 258 -19.90 5.33 4.08
N LEU A 259 -20.40 4.47 3.18
CA LEU A 259 -20.20 4.63 1.74
C LEU A 259 -20.81 5.90 1.15
N ASP A 260 -21.76 6.51 1.82
CA ASP A 260 -22.32 7.83 1.46
C ASP A 260 -21.33 8.99 1.66
N GLU A 261 -20.29 8.78 2.48
CA GLU A 261 -19.19 9.73 2.66
C GLU A 261 -18.04 9.50 1.66
N ILE A 262 -18.05 8.39 0.89
CA ILE A 262 -16.92 7.91 0.10
C ILE A 262 -17.29 7.82 -1.38
N GLU A 263 -16.71 8.69 -2.19
CA GLU A 263 -16.88 8.67 -3.65
C GLU A 263 -15.90 7.70 -4.31
N ALA A 264 -14.64 7.74 -3.90
CA ALA A 264 -13.56 6.96 -4.51
C ALA A 264 -12.68 6.26 -3.48
N MET A 265 -12.09 5.12 -3.91
CA MET A 265 -11.12 4.35 -3.16
C MET A 265 -9.75 4.41 -3.84
N PHE A 266 -8.71 4.64 -3.04
CA PHE A 266 -7.31 4.71 -3.42
C PHE A 266 -6.52 3.65 -2.63
N PRO A 267 -6.26 2.47 -3.22
CA PRO A 267 -5.58 1.37 -2.52
C PRO A 267 -4.05 1.51 -2.54
N GLY A 268 -3.35 0.71 -1.74
CA GLY A 268 -1.88 0.64 -1.74
C GLY A 268 -1.30 0.08 -3.04
N HIS A 269 -2.04 -0.78 -3.74
CA HIS A 269 -1.61 -1.45 -4.98
C HIS A 269 -2.70 -1.49 -6.04
N GLY A 270 -2.29 -1.70 -7.29
CA GLY A 270 -3.18 -1.95 -8.40
C GLY A 270 -3.83 -0.68 -8.97
N MET A 271 -5.11 -0.75 -9.26
CA MET A 271 -5.85 0.37 -9.84
C MET A 271 -6.23 1.37 -8.75
N LEU A 272 -6.00 2.64 -9.02
CA LEU A 272 -6.40 3.74 -8.15
C LEU A 272 -7.65 4.47 -8.70
N ASP A 273 -8.24 5.33 -7.89
CA ASP A 273 -9.46 6.09 -8.22
C ASP A 273 -10.62 5.18 -8.63
N VAL A 274 -10.76 4.07 -7.90
CA VAL A 274 -11.83 3.09 -8.12
C VAL A 274 -13.08 3.49 -7.35
N THR A 275 -14.24 3.09 -7.89
CA THR A 275 -15.51 3.34 -7.21
C THR A 275 -15.56 2.69 -5.82
N SER A 276 -16.10 3.42 -4.84
CA SER A 276 -16.30 2.92 -3.48
C SER A 276 -17.18 1.66 -3.38
N SER A 277 -17.97 1.36 -4.41
CA SER A 277 -18.77 0.13 -4.46
C SER A 277 -17.92 -1.15 -4.39
N LEU A 278 -16.62 -1.08 -4.75
CA LEU A 278 -15.71 -2.22 -4.60
C LEU A 278 -15.59 -2.68 -3.15
N LEU A 279 -15.63 -1.76 -2.18
CA LEU A 279 -15.62 -2.07 -0.74
C LEU A 279 -16.84 -2.92 -0.33
N ARG A 280 -18.02 -2.64 -0.92
CA ARG A 280 -19.22 -3.46 -0.70
C ARG A 280 -19.05 -4.87 -1.26
N TYR A 281 -18.51 -4.99 -2.47
CA TYR A 281 -18.27 -6.31 -3.08
C TYR A 281 -17.21 -7.12 -2.32
N GLU A 282 -16.24 -6.44 -1.71
CA GLU A 282 -15.27 -7.08 -0.83
C GLU A 282 -15.95 -7.57 0.47
N LEU A 283 -16.81 -6.75 1.08
CA LEU A 283 -17.61 -7.18 2.23
C LEU A 283 -18.48 -8.40 1.91
N ASP A 284 -19.13 -8.43 0.73
CA ASP A 284 -19.92 -9.59 0.31
C ASP A 284 -19.07 -10.87 0.21
N ALA A 285 -17.82 -10.76 -0.26
CA ALA A 285 -16.88 -11.88 -0.27
C ALA A 285 -16.46 -12.30 1.14
N LEU A 286 -16.21 -11.34 2.02
CA LEU A 286 -15.91 -11.59 3.43
C LEU A 286 -17.08 -12.27 4.15
N ASP A 287 -18.33 -11.85 3.90
CA ASP A 287 -19.54 -12.49 4.43
C ASP A 287 -19.64 -13.98 4.02
N ARG A 288 -19.29 -14.28 2.75
CA ARG A 288 -19.26 -15.66 2.25
C ARG A 288 -18.20 -16.49 2.98
N ILE A 289 -17.01 -15.93 3.21
CA ILE A 289 -15.94 -16.61 3.95
C ILE A 289 -16.37 -16.85 5.40
N MET A 290 -16.93 -15.83 6.07
CA MET A 290 -17.37 -15.96 7.46
C MET A 290 -18.48 -17.00 7.63
N LYS A 291 -19.34 -17.17 6.64
CA LYS A 291 -20.42 -18.16 6.64
C LYS A 291 -19.90 -19.58 6.43
N ASN A 292 -18.97 -19.79 5.52
CA ASN A 292 -18.38 -21.10 5.22
C ASN A 292 -16.99 -20.94 4.57
N PRO A 293 -15.91 -20.92 5.36
CA PRO A 293 -14.57 -20.66 4.84
C PRO A 293 -14.00 -21.77 3.94
N GLU A 294 -14.55 -22.97 4.00
CA GLU A 294 -14.13 -24.07 3.11
C GLU A 294 -14.73 -23.97 1.71
N ASN A 295 -15.82 -23.23 1.54
CA ASN A 295 -16.52 -23.07 0.26
C ASN A 295 -15.93 -21.89 -0.54
N ALA A 296 -14.67 -21.99 -0.94
CA ALA A 296 -13.97 -20.98 -1.73
C ALA A 296 -14.22 -21.16 -3.24
N ASP A 297 -14.13 -20.03 -3.99
CA ASP A 297 -14.26 -20.06 -5.45
C ASP A 297 -13.02 -20.69 -6.13
N SER A 298 -11.85 -20.62 -5.46
CA SER A 298 -10.67 -21.37 -5.91
C SER A 298 -9.77 -21.75 -4.73
N ILE A 299 -9.11 -22.91 -4.87
CA ILE A 299 -8.16 -23.44 -3.89
C ILE A 299 -6.88 -23.78 -4.65
N LYS A 300 -5.73 -23.33 -4.15
CA LYS A 300 -4.41 -23.57 -4.77
C LYS A 300 -3.38 -23.92 -3.71
N THR A 301 -2.46 -24.81 -4.06
CA THR A 301 -1.22 -24.96 -3.30
C THR A 301 -0.24 -23.89 -3.79
N VAL A 302 0.30 -23.12 -2.86
CA VAL A 302 1.31 -22.09 -3.12
C VAL A 302 2.55 -22.35 -2.26
N VAL A 303 3.73 -22.07 -2.78
CA VAL A 303 4.97 -22.14 -2.01
C VAL A 303 5.28 -20.73 -1.50
N ARG A 304 5.35 -20.58 -0.17
CA ARG A 304 5.77 -19.33 0.47
C ARG A 304 6.89 -19.65 1.47
N ASN A 305 8.02 -18.95 1.35
CA ASN A 305 9.20 -19.16 2.20
C ASN A 305 9.65 -20.66 2.24
N GLY A 306 9.62 -21.32 1.07
CA GLY A 306 10.01 -22.73 0.94
C GLY A 306 9.02 -23.74 1.54
N ARG A 307 7.82 -23.32 1.96
CA ARG A 307 6.78 -24.19 2.51
C ARG A 307 5.53 -24.18 1.65
N GLU A 308 4.99 -25.35 1.37
CA GLU A 308 3.69 -25.48 0.73
C GLU A 308 2.58 -25.04 1.69
N GLN A 309 1.66 -24.24 1.18
CA GLN A 309 0.49 -23.75 1.89
C GLN A 309 -0.74 -23.83 0.99
N VAL A 310 -1.88 -24.18 1.57
CA VAL A 310 -3.15 -24.13 0.84
C VAL A 310 -3.69 -22.70 0.96
N GLN A 311 -3.88 -22.08 -0.19
CA GLN A 311 -4.48 -20.76 -0.32
C GLN A 311 -5.89 -20.90 -0.89
N TYR A 312 -6.84 -20.36 -0.17
CA TYR A 312 -8.24 -20.21 -0.59
C TYR A 312 -8.41 -18.81 -1.16
N ALA A 313 -9.32 -18.68 -2.14
CA ALA A 313 -9.67 -17.37 -2.66
C ALA A 313 -11.19 -17.27 -2.89
N MET A 314 -11.77 -16.19 -2.39
CA MET A 314 -13.14 -15.79 -2.60
C MET A 314 -13.16 -14.63 -3.58
N ASN A 315 -13.76 -14.81 -4.76
CA ASN A 315 -13.78 -13.80 -5.81
C ASN A 315 -14.64 -12.61 -5.41
N ILE A 316 -14.11 -11.44 -5.72
CA ILE A 316 -14.80 -10.16 -5.68
C ILE A 316 -15.23 -9.84 -7.12
N HIS A 317 -16.28 -9.06 -7.30
CA HIS A 317 -16.62 -8.53 -8.61
C HIS A 317 -15.41 -7.86 -9.28
N GLN A 318 -15.33 -7.95 -10.60
CA GLN A 318 -14.29 -7.32 -11.42
C GLN A 318 -12.87 -7.96 -11.34
N GLY A 319 -12.77 -9.22 -10.95
CA GLY A 319 -11.56 -10.02 -11.17
C GLY A 319 -10.49 -9.94 -10.08
N THR A 320 -10.84 -9.42 -8.92
CA THR A 320 -10.02 -9.53 -7.70
C THR A 320 -10.55 -10.63 -6.78
N ALA A 321 -9.85 -10.93 -5.68
CA ALA A 321 -10.27 -11.93 -4.71
C ALA A 321 -9.70 -11.67 -3.32
N VAL A 322 -10.47 -11.97 -2.29
CA VAL A 322 -9.95 -12.12 -0.92
C VAL A 322 -9.20 -13.44 -0.83
N LYS A 323 -7.92 -13.36 -0.47
CA LYS A 323 -7.04 -14.52 -0.29
C LYS A 323 -6.86 -14.84 1.18
N TYR A 324 -7.04 -16.12 1.55
CA TYR A 324 -6.94 -16.55 2.95
C TYR A 324 -6.47 -18.01 3.06
N ASN A 325 -6.18 -18.44 4.27
CA ASN A 325 -6.06 -19.84 4.64
C ASN A 325 -6.98 -20.11 5.85
N LEU A 326 -7.33 -21.37 6.10
CA LEU A 326 -8.30 -21.68 7.15
C LEU A 326 -7.78 -21.34 8.57
N THR A 327 -6.48 -21.20 8.75
CA THR A 327 -5.88 -20.88 10.06
C THR A 327 -5.92 -19.41 10.41
N ASN A 328 -6.19 -18.52 9.42
CA ASN A 328 -6.29 -17.08 9.63
C ASN A 328 -7.69 -16.51 9.40
N VAL A 329 -8.71 -17.34 9.35
CA VAL A 329 -10.11 -16.86 9.22
C VAL A 329 -10.60 -16.24 10.50
N PHE A 330 -10.54 -16.99 11.61
CA PHE A 330 -11.11 -16.56 12.88
C PHE A 330 -10.06 -16.12 13.91
N ARG A 331 -10.44 -15.20 14.74
CA ARG A 331 -9.66 -14.81 15.93
C ARG A 331 -9.60 -15.95 16.93
N GLN A 332 -8.46 -16.06 17.61
CA GLN A 332 -8.28 -17.01 18.70
C GLN A 332 -8.70 -16.39 20.05
N THR A 333 -8.64 -15.07 20.15
CA THR A 333 -9.01 -14.31 21.37
C THR A 333 -10.22 -13.42 21.11
N PRO A 334 -11.14 -13.27 22.09
CA PRO A 334 -12.24 -12.31 21.97
C PRO A 334 -11.75 -10.88 21.74
N TYR A 335 -12.56 -10.05 21.09
CA TYR A 335 -12.28 -8.63 20.98
C TYR A 335 -12.20 -7.99 22.38
N ARG A 336 -11.14 -7.24 22.63
CA ARG A 336 -11.12 -6.34 23.78
C ARG A 336 -12.14 -5.22 23.52
N ARG A 337 -13.09 -5.05 24.43
CA ARG A 337 -14.07 -3.97 24.38
C ARG A 337 -13.42 -2.63 24.71
#